data_443694295bbc5afe4aff32e5d214375f
#
_entry.id   443694295bbc5afe4aff32e5d214375f
#
_cell.length_a   1.000
_cell.length_b   1.000
_cell.length_c   1.000
_cell.angle_alpha   90.00
_cell.angle_beta   90.00
_cell.angle_gamma   90.00
#
_symmetry.space_group_name_H-M   'P 1'
#
loop_
_entity.id
_entity.type
_entity.pdbx_description
1 polymer ?
#
loop_
_entity_poly.entity_id
_entity_poly.type
_entity_poly.pdbx_seq_one_letter_code
_entity_poly.pdbx_strand_id
1 'polypeptide(L)'
;MQLWINYFCNIKLEKKENLISLFEYVKGITYNEAMKSTIHFIISTIAIMVTSYILPGVHVDGLLVALVLAVVLGVINTILRPILVILTLPLSIMTLGFSVLVINALLVLLATYIVPGFSVNNFWWAFLFGIVLAIVNWVLQIF
;
A
#
# COMPACT_ATOMS: atom_id res chain seq x y z
N MET A 1 3.72 6.85 -12.75
CA MET A 1 3.63 7.58 -14.02
C MET A 1 5.00 7.83 -14.63
N GLN A 2 5.97 8.33 -13.85
CA GLN A 2 7.36 8.52 -14.29
C GLN A 2 8.04 7.21 -14.72
N LEU A 3 7.78 6.09 -14.03
CA LEU A 3 8.28 4.76 -14.37
C LEU A 3 7.77 4.25 -15.73
N TRP A 4 6.52 4.55 -16.08
CA TRP A 4 5.94 4.16 -17.37
C TRP A 4 6.50 4.99 -18.52
N ILE A 5 6.74 6.27 -18.31
CA ILE A 5 7.33 7.17 -19.32
C ILE A 5 8.78 6.76 -19.58
N ASN A 6 9.56 6.47 -18.55
CA ASN A 6 10.94 5.96 -18.70
C ASN A 6 10.97 4.58 -19.35
N TYR A 7 10.00 3.71 -19.05
CA TYR A 7 9.87 2.40 -19.68
C TYR A 7 9.57 2.51 -21.17
N PHE A 8 8.63 3.38 -21.57
CA PHE A 8 8.30 3.61 -22.97
C PHE A 8 9.42 4.30 -23.75
N CYS A 9 10.13 5.25 -23.16
CA CYS A 9 11.27 5.90 -23.80
C CYS A 9 12.43 4.92 -24.01
N ASN A 10 12.71 4.06 -23.05
CA ASN A 10 13.79 3.06 -23.16
C ASN A 10 13.48 1.99 -24.23
N ILE A 11 12.25 1.54 -24.32
CA ILE A 11 11.83 0.59 -25.36
C ILE A 11 11.98 1.19 -26.77
N LYS A 12 11.75 2.48 -26.92
CA LYS A 12 11.84 3.15 -28.23
C LYS A 12 13.26 3.34 -28.72
N LEU A 13 14.23 3.42 -27.82
CA LEU A 13 15.64 3.61 -28.14
C LEU A 13 16.39 2.28 -28.40
N GLU A 14 15.87 1.17 -27.88
CA GLU A 14 16.59 -0.13 -27.85
C GLU A 14 16.02 -1.21 -28.76
N LYS A 15 15.22 -0.83 -29.74
CA LYS A 15 14.60 -1.79 -30.67
C LYS A 15 15.60 -2.60 -31.52
N LYS A 16 16.89 -2.45 -31.33
CA LYS A 16 17.91 -3.04 -32.24
C LYS A 16 18.91 -3.97 -31.58
N GLU A 17 19.05 -4.04 -30.28
CA GLU A 17 20.06 -4.92 -29.69
C GLU A 17 19.57 -5.61 -28.42
N ASN A 18 19.31 -6.90 -28.55
CA ASN A 18 19.41 -7.97 -27.56
C ASN A 18 18.22 -8.20 -26.63
N LEU A 19 17.45 -9.22 -26.98
CA LEU A 19 16.59 -10.01 -26.08
C LEU A 19 17.28 -10.36 -24.75
N ILE A 20 18.59 -10.51 -24.71
CA ILE A 20 19.39 -10.83 -23.52
C ILE A 20 19.48 -9.64 -22.58
N SER A 21 19.68 -8.42 -23.07
CA SER A 21 19.71 -7.22 -22.22
C SER A 21 18.34 -6.86 -21.68
N LEU A 22 17.27 -7.14 -22.45
CA LEU A 22 15.89 -7.03 -21.97
C LEU A 22 15.60 -8.05 -20.85
N PHE A 23 16.11 -9.27 -20.97
CA PHE A 23 15.96 -10.31 -19.96
C PHE A 23 16.70 -9.96 -18.66
N GLU A 24 17.92 -9.44 -18.76
CA GLU A 24 18.71 -8.97 -17.63
C GLU A 24 18.08 -7.74 -16.95
N TYR A 25 17.56 -6.81 -17.76
CA TYR A 25 16.87 -5.63 -17.27
C TYR A 25 15.57 -5.98 -16.52
N VAL A 26 14.74 -6.84 -17.10
CA VAL A 26 13.52 -7.35 -16.45
C VAL A 26 13.85 -8.12 -15.18
N LYS A 27 14.91 -8.93 -15.18
CA LYS A 27 15.37 -9.65 -13.99
C LYS A 27 15.84 -8.71 -12.89
N GLY A 28 16.56 -7.64 -13.24
CA GLY A 28 16.99 -6.60 -12.30
C GLY A 28 15.82 -5.82 -11.70
N ILE A 29 14.83 -5.47 -12.51
CA ILE A 29 13.61 -4.80 -12.06
C ILE A 29 12.81 -5.72 -11.13
N THR A 30 12.60 -6.97 -11.52
CA THR A 30 11.84 -7.94 -10.73
C THR A 30 12.50 -8.22 -9.38
N TYR A 31 13.83 -8.30 -9.35
CA TYR A 31 14.58 -8.49 -8.12
C TYR A 31 14.49 -7.27 -7.18
N ASN A 32 14.63 -6.06 -7.72
CA ASN A 32 14.51 -4.83 -6.95
C ASN A 32 13.09 -4.62 -6.42
N GLU A 33 12.09 -4.90 -7.21
CA GLU A 33 10.68 -4.79 -6.79
C GLU A 33 10.32 -5.85 -5.74
N ALA A 34 10.80 -7.07 -5.87
CA ALA A 34 10.60 -8.11 -4.87
C ALA A 34 11.26 -7.76 -3.53
N MET A 35 12.47 -7.23 -3.56
CA MET A 35 13.20 -6.82 -2.36
C MET A 35 12.55 -5.61 -1.69
N LYS A 36 12.14 -4.61 -2.48
CA LYS A 36 11.34 -3.47 -1.99
C LYS A 36 10.04 -3.93 -1.37
N SER A 37 9.33 -4.86 -2.02
CA SER A 37 8.07 -5.41 -1.52
C SER A 37 8.26 -6.08 -0.15
N THR A 38 9.30 -6.88 0.02
CA THR A 38 9.59 -7.56 1.30
C THR A 38 9.88 -6.56 2.41
N ILE A 39 10.70 -5.54 2.14
CA ILE A 39 10.99 -4.47 3.09
C ILE A 39 9.70 -3.70 3.44
N HIS A 40 8.86 -3.41 2.47
CA HIS A 40 7.58 -2.76 2.70
C HIS A 40 6.64 -3.58 3.60
N PHE A 41 6.62 -4.90 3.47
CA PHE A 41 5.83 -5.76 4.37
C PHE A 41 6.31 -5.66 5.82
N ILE A 42 7.62 -5.71 6.04
CA ILE A 42 8.19 -5.58 7.39
C ILE A 42 7.87 -4.21 7.98
N ILE A 43 8.10 -3.15 7.22
CA ILE A 43 7.80 -1.77 7.62
C ILE A 43 6.31 -1.61 7.92
N SER A 44 5.44 -2.13 7.07
CA SER A 44 3.98 -2.05 7.26
C SER A 44 3.53 -2.81 8.50
N THR A 45 4.12 -3.96 8.81
CA THR A 45 3.82 -4.71 10.03
C THR A 45 4.18 -3.91 11.29
N ILE A 46 5.36 -3.29 11.30
CA ILE A 46 5.79 -2.43 12.40
C ILE A 46 4.88 -1.20 12.51
N ALA A 47 4.55 -0.59 11.37
CA ALA A 47 3.66 0.56 11.32
C ALA A 47 2.27 0.25 11.88
N ILE A 48 1.71 -0.92 11.56
CA ILE A 48 0.43 -1.39 12.08
C ILE A 48 0.50 -1.57 13.59
N MET A 49 1.55 -2.17 14.12
CA MET A 49 1.72 -2.35 15.56
C MET A 49 1.84 -1.01 16.29
N VAL A 50 2.66 -0.12 15.78
CA VAL A 50 2.84 1.23 16.35
C VAL A 50 1.50 1.99 16.33
N THR A 51 0.80 1.94 15.21
CA THR A 51 -0.49 2.63 15.05
C THR A 51 -1.55 2.06 15.98
N SER A 52 -1.64 0.75 16.15
CA SER A 52 -2.59 0.11 17.09
C SER A 52 -2.28 0.44 18.55
N TYR A 53 -1.01 0.66 18.87
CA TYR A 53 -0.61 1.07 20.20
C TYR A 53 -1.00 2.54 20.50
N ILE A 54 -0.96 3.40 19.49
CA ILE A 54 -1.31 4.82 19.62
C ILE A 54 -2.84 5.01 19.71
N LEU A 55 -3.60 4.20 19.00
CA LEU A 55 -5.05 4.33 18.86
C LEU A 55 -5.81 3.35 19.76
N PRO A 56 -6.43 3.81 20.86
CA PRO A 56 -7.14 2.93 21.81
C PRO A 56 -8.40 2.27 21.21
N GLY A 57 -8.92 2.77 20.11
CA GLY A 57 -10.07 2.20 19.41
C GLY A 57 -9.75 1.11 18.38
N VAL A 58 -8.46 0.75 18.24
CA VAL A 58 -7.97 -0.27 17.31
C VAL A 58 -7.26 -1.36 18.11
N HIS A 59 -7.64 -2.60 17.91
CA HIS A 59 -7.07 -3.75 18.61
C HIS A 59 -6.46 -4.72 17.60
N VAL A 60 -5.20 -5.06 17.85
CA VAL A 60 -4.44 -6.07 17.08
C VAL A 60 -3.88 -7.07 18.07
N ASP A 61 -4.31 -8.32 17.97
CA ASP A 61 -4.03 -9.38 18.97
C ASP A 61 -2.62 -9.99 18.84
N GLY A 62 -1.66 -9.25 18.37
CA GLY A 62 -0.27 -9.67 18.35
C GLY A 62 0.45 -9.51 17.01
N LEU A 63 1.71 -9.93 16.97
CA LEU A 63 2.58 -9.78 15.81
C LEU A 63 2.09 -10.57 14.59
N LEU A 64 1.58 -11.78 14.79
CA LEU A 64 1.05 -12.61 13.71
C LEU A 64 -0.16 -11.97 13.05
N VAL A 65 -1.07 -11.42 13.85
CA VAL A 65 -2.25 -10.70 13.35
C VAL A 65 -1.82 -9.43 12.59
N ALA A 66 -0.84 -8.69 13.10
CA ALA A 66 -0.28 -7.53 12.41
C ALA A 66 0.37 -7.91 11.07
N LEU A 67 1.07 -9.05 11.01
CA LEU A 67 1.66 -9.56 9.78
C LEU A 67 0.60 -9.96 8.75
N VAL A 68 -0.42 -10.71 9.16
CA VAL A 68 -1.55 -11.10 8.32
C VAL A 68 -2.29 -9.86 7.82
N LEU A 69 -2.51 -8.89 8.70
CA LEU A 69 -3.15 -7.62 8.36
C LEU A 69 -2.33 -6.83 7.33
N ALA A 70 -1.01 -6.80 7.48
CA ALA A 70 -0.12 -6.16 6.49
C ALA A 70 -0.23 -6.81 5.11
N VAL A 71 -0.29 -8.14 5.05
CA VAL A 71 -0.49 -8.90 3.80
C VAL A 71 -1.85 -8.58 3.20
N VAL A 72 -2.92 -8.67 4.00
CA VAL A 72 -4.29 -8.42 3.55
C VAL A 72 -4.45 -6.99 3.05
N LEU A 73 -3.99 -5.99 3.80
CA LEU A 73 -4.03 -4.59 3.37
C LEU A 73 -3.16 -4.36 2.13
N GLY A 74 -2.01 -5.00 2.03
CA GLY A 74 -1.15 -4.94 0.85
C GLY A 74 -1.83 -5.48 -0.40
N VAL A 75 -2.49 -6.63 -0.32
CA VAL A 75 -3.24 -7.24 -1.42
C VAL A 75 -4.45 -6.36 -1.80
N ILE A 76 -5.23 -5.95 -0.82
CA ILE A 76 -6.39 -5.07 -1.02
C ILE A 76 -5.96 -3.76 -1.70
N ASN A 77 -4.92 -3.10 -1.20
CA ASN A 77 -4.39 -1.87 -1.77
C ASN A 77 -3.87 -2.08 -3.21
N THR A 78 -3.25 -3.21 -3.49
CA THR A 78 -2.70 -3.50 -4.82
C THR A 78 -3.80 -3.73 -5.86
N ILE A 79 -4.88 -4.40 -5.48
CA ILE A 79 -5.97 -4.77 -6.40
C ILE A 79 -7.03 -3.66 -6.49
N LEU A 80 -7.49 -3.17 -5.34
CA LEU A 80 -8.60 -2.23 -5.29
C LEU A 80 -8.19 -0.78 -5.51
N ARG A 81 -6.98 -0.40 -5.10
CA ARG A 81 -6.50 0.97 -5.26
C ARG A 81 -6.53 1.46 -6.71
N PRO A 82 -5.99 0.75 -7.73
CA PRO A 82 -6.08 1.22 -9.11
C PRO A 82 -7.51 1.36 -9.61
N ILE A 83 -8.38 0.43 -9.24
CA ILE A 83 -9.80 0.45 -9.64
C ILE A 83 -10.51 1.65 -9.01
N LEU A 84 -10.33 1.85 -7.72
CA LEU A 84 -10.96 2.93 -6.98
C LEU A 84 -10.41 4.30 -7.38
N VAL A 85 -9.12 4.42 -7.66
CA VAL A 85 -8.51 5.68 -8.13
C VAL A 85 -9.10 6.07 -9.48
N ILE A 86 -9.21 5.16 -10.43
CA ILE A 86 -9.80 5.44 -11.75
C ILE A 86 -11.26 5.89 -11.60
N LEU A 87 -12.02 5.22 -10.74
CA LEU A 87 -13.43 5.53 -10.51
C LEU A 87 -13.63 6.86 -9.79
N THR A 88 -12.74 7.21 -8.87
CA THR A 88 -12.85 8.42 -8.02
C THR A 88 -11.98 9.58 -8.50
N LEU A 89 -11.21 9.40 -9.57
CA LEU A 89 -10.28 10.42 -10.07
C LEU A 89 -10.95 11.78 -10.29
N PRO A 90 -12.13 11.88 -10.97
CA PRO A 90 -12.83 13.15 -11.10
C PRO A 90 -13.33 13.70 -9.76
N LEU A 91 -13.72 12.82 -8.82
CA LEU A 91 -14.21 13.22 -7.50
C LEU A 91 -13.07 13.61 -6.56
N SER A 92 -11.92 12.92 -6.65
CA SER A 92 -10.73 13.20 -5.85
C SER A 92 -10.13 14.57 -6.16
N ILE A 93 -10.17 15.00 -7.40
CA ILE A 93 -9.72 16.34 -7.80
C ILE A 93 -10.62 17.42 -7.17
N MET A 94 -11.95 17.21 -7.17
CA MET A 94 -12.90 18.15 -6.58
C MET A 94 -12.79 18.21 -5.04
N THR A 95 -12.44 17.12 -4.38
CA THR A 95 -12.38 17.01 -2.91
C THR A 95 -10.96 17.10 -2.35
N LEU A 96 -9.97 17.54 -3.14
CA LEU A 96 -8.56 17.68 -2.73
C LEU A 96 -7.95 16.41 -2.12
N GLY A 97 -8.35 15.24 -2.61
CA GLY A 97 -7.83 13.95 -2.14
C GLY A 97 -8.55 13.38 -0.91
N PHE A 98 -9.58 14.04 -0.37
CA PHE A 98 -10.34 13.53 0.77
C PHE A 98 -10.99 12.15 0.49
N SER A 99 -11.42 11.92 -0.75
CA SER A 99 -11.96 10.62 -1.19
C SER A 99 -10.98 9.47 -0.96
N VAL A 100 -9.68 9.69 -1.14
CA VAL A 100 -8.65 8.66 -0.92
C VAL A 100 -8.58 8.26 0.55
N LEU A 101 -8.75 9.21 1.46
CA LEU A 101 -8.77 8.95 2.91
C LEU A 101 -10.01 8.14 3.32
N VAL A 102 -11.17 8.46 2.74
CA VAL A 102 -12.41 7.70 2.98
C VAL A 102 -12.28 6.28 2.45
N ILE A 103 -11.71 6.10 1.26
CA ILE A 103 -11.45 4.78 0.68
C ILE A 103 -10.50 3.97 1.58
N ASN A 104 -9.43 4.57 2.08
CA ASN A 104 -8.53 3.91 3.02
C ASN A 104 -9.26 3.44 4.30
N ALA A 105 -10.14 4.27 4.86
CA ALA A 105 -10.95 3.90 6.01
C ALA A 105 -11.87 2.71 5.71
N LEU A 106 -12.49 2.69 4.53
CA LEU A 106 -13.33 1.56 4.10
C LEU A 106 -12.51 0.28 3.92
N LEU A 107 -11.31 0.38 3.38
CA LEU A 107 -10.41 -0.78 3.23
C LEU A 107 -9.95 -1.32 4.59
N VAL A 108 -9.69 -0.45 5.55
CA VAL A 108 -9.38 -0.85 6.94
C VAL A 108 -10.57 -1.55 7.58
N LEU A 109 -11.78 -1.04 7.41
CA LEU A 109 -13.00 -1.73 7.88
C LEU A 109 -13.19 -3.09 7.21
N LEU A 110 -12.96 -3.17 5.91
CA LEU A 110 -13.02 -4.45 5.18
C LEU A 110 -12.02 -5.46 5.77
N ALA A 111 -10.82 -5.01 6.13
CA ALA A 111 -9.81 -5.85 6.75
C ALA A 111 -10.26 -6.42 8.11
N THR A 112 -11.10 -5.72 8.87
CA THR A 112 -11.65 -6.25 10.15
C THR A 112 -12.51 -7.49 9.94
N TYR A 113 -13.17 -7.61 8.79
CA TYR A 113 -13.98 -8.78 8.46
C TYR A 113 -13.14 -9.96 7.94
N ILE A 114 -11.97 -9.67 7.37
CA ILE A 114 -11.11 -10.70 6.76
C ILE A 114 -10.10 -11.25 7.76
N VAL A 115 -9.55 -10.39 8.62
CA VAL A 115 -8.48 -10.76 9.56
C VAL A 115 -9.05 -11.00 10.95
N PRO A 116 -9.09 -12.26 11.45
CA PRO A 116 -9.46 -12.52 12.82
C PRO A 116 -8.39 -11.96 13.77
N GLY A 117 -8.83 -11.37 14.90
CA GLY A 117 -7.93 -10.73 15.85
C GLY A 117 -7.61 -9.26 15.56
N PHE A 118 -8.10 -8.71 14.45
CA PHE A 118 -8.09 -7.28 14.17
C PHE A 118 -9.49 -6.71 14.29
N SER A 119 -9.67 -5.72 15.16
CA SER A 119 -10.95 -5.05 15.36
C SER A 119 -10.80 -3.55 15.47
N VAL A 120 -11.77 -2.85 14.91
CA VAL A 120 -11.88 -1.39 14.95
C VAL A 120 -13.29 -1.05 15.41
N ASN A 121 -13.42 -0.26 16.47
CA ASN A 121 -14.69 0.01 17.11
C ASN A 121 -15.67 0.78 16.24
N ASN A 122 -15.20 1.78 15.47
CA ASN A 122 -16.03 2.65 14.66
C ASN A 122 -15.32 3.08 13.37
N PHE A 123 -16.10 3.58 12.40
CA PHE A 123 -15.58 4.19 11.17
C PHE A 123 -14.56 5.31 11.44
N TRP A 124 -14.78 6.14 12.43
CA TRP A 124 -13.85 7.21 12.82
C TRP A 124 -12.48 6.67 13.24
N TRP A 125 -12.44 5.57 13.98
CA TRP A 125 -11.20 4.91 14.37
C TRP A 125 -10.49 4.29 13.17
N ALA A 126 -11.25 3.72 12.23
CA ALA A 126 -10.69 3.22 10.97
C ALA A 126 -10.10 4.35 10.12
N PHE A 127 -10.77 5.49 10.08
CA PHE A 127 -10.30 6.68 9.38
C PHE A 127 -9.01 7.23 10.00
N LEU A 128 -8.98 7.38 11.30
CA LEU A 128 -7.78 7.81 12.04
C LEU A 128 -6.64 6.79 11.88
N PHE A 129 -6.95 5.50 11.96
CA PHE A 129 -5.97 4.43 11.74
C PHE A 129 -5.33 4.55 10.35
N GLY A 130 -6.13 4.75 9.32
CA GLY A 130 -5.62 4.93 7.95
C GLY A 130 -4.69 6.14 7.82
N ILE A 131 -5.02 7.27 8.45
CA ILE A 131 -4.19 8.48 8.45
C ILE A 131 -2.89 8.25 9.20
N VAL A 132 -2.97 7.76 10.43
CA VAL A 132 -1.78 7.52 11.27
C VAL A 132 -0.88 6.47 10.63
N LEU A 133 -1.46 5.39 10.09
CA LEU A 133 -0.72 4.36 9.37
C LEU A 133 0.01 4.93 8.15
N ALA A 134 -0.64 5.81 7.39
CA ALA A 134 -0.03 6.48 6.23
C ALA A 134 1.15 7.36 6.66
N ILE A 135 1.00 8.12 7.73
CA ILE A 135 2.07 8.97 8.28
C ILE A 135 3.24 8.12 8.80
N VAL A 136 2.94 7.09 9.59
CA VAL A 136 3.96 6.18 10.15
C VAL A 136 4.72 5.47 9.02
N ASN A 137 4.01 4.96 8.02
CA ASN A 137 4.63 4.35 6.84
C ASN A 137 5.53 5.34 6.09
N TRP A 138 5.05 6.57 5.91
CA TRP A 138 5.83 7.61 5.24
C TRP A 138 7.12 7.93 6.00
N VAL A 139 7.03 8.09 7.32
CA VAL A 139 8.19 8.35 8.18
C VAL A 139 9.17 7.18 8.15
N LEU A 140 8.68 5.95 8.24
CA LEU A 140 9.54 4.75 8.22
C LEU A 140 10.22 4.53 6.86
N GLN A 141 9.62 4.97 5.77
CA GLN A 141 10.21 4.88 4.43
C GLN A 141 11.29 5.94 4.17
N ILE A 142 11.31 7.03 4.94
CA ILE A 142 12.38 8.04 4.87
C ILE A 142 13.67 7.51 5.53
N PHE A 143 13.52 6.68 6.53
CA PHE A 143 14.64 6.03 7.20
C PHE A 143 15.03 4.73 6.51
#